data_1ee250c8216409b999dc6d0b6a5ced23
#
_entry.id   1ee250c8216409b999dc6d0b6a5ced23
#
_cell.length_a   1.000
_cell.length_b   1.000
_cell.length_c   1.000
_cell.angle_alpha   90.00
_cell.angle_beta   90.00
_cell.angle_gamma   90.00
#
_symmetry.space_group_name_H-M   'P 1'
#
loop_
_entity.id
_entity.type
_entity.pdbx_description
1 polymer ?
#
loop_
_entity_poly.entity_id
_entity_poly.type
_entity_poly.pdbx_seq_one_letter_code
_entity_poly.pdbx_strand_id
1 'polypeptide(L)'
;MAQKPSIPKGTRDFSPAEMMRRNYIFDTIRSVFRTYGFAPLETPAMENLSTLLGKYGDEGDKLLFRVLNSGDYAVGLSDEEVRQASRISEKGLRYDLTVPFARYVVQHQGELTFPFKRYQMQPVWRADRPQKGRYREFYQCDVDVIGP
;
A
#
# COMPACT_ATOMS: atom_id res chain seq x y z
N MET A 1 37.00 -2.02 1.21
CA MET A 1 36.38 -2.44 -0.05
C MET A 1 35.03 -1.71 -0.16
N ALA A 2 34.74 -1.10 -1.33
CA ALA A 2 33.44 -0.46 -1.55
C ALA A 2 32.34 -1.53 -1.58
N GLN A 3 31.26 -1.31 -0.84
CA GLN A 3 30.13 -2.22 -0.83
C GLN A 3 29.43 -2.17 -2.20
N LYS A 4 29.19 -3.34 -2.82
CA LYS A 4 28.44 -3.42 -4.07
C LYS A 4 26.99 -3.00 -3.83
N PRO A 5 26.44 -2.06 -4.62
CA PRO A 5 25.04 -1.67 -4.46
C PRO A 5 24.09 -2.84 -4.70
N SER A 6 22.99 -2.87 -3.96
CA SER A 6 21.96 -3.89 -4.05
C SER A 6 20.58 -3.30 -3.70
N ILE A 7 19.53 -3.97 -4.11
CA ILE A 7 18.15 -3.60 -3.76
C ILE A 7 17.64 -4.40 -2.56
N PRO A 8 16.63 -3.91 -1.83
CA PRO A 8 16.02 -4.66 -0.74
C PRO A 8 15.48 -6.01 -1.21
N LYS A 9 15.62 -7.02 -0.36
CA LYS A 9 15.12 -8.36 -0.65
C LYS A 9 13.59 -8.36 -0.85
N GLY A 10 13.12 -9.01 -1.89
CA GLY A 10 11.69 -9.07 -2.22
C GLY A 10 11.20 -7.90 -3.07
N THR A 11 12.11 -7.05 -3.54
CA THR A 11 11.84 -5.99 -4.51
C THR A 11 12.55 -6.27 -5.82
N ARG A 12 12.22 -5.52 -6.86
CA ARG A 12 12.88 -5.65 -8.16
C ARG A 12 12.82 -4.35 -8.95
N ASP A 13 13.83 -4.13 -9.78
CA ASP A 13 13.81 -3.11 -10.82
C ASP A 13 13.02 -3.60 -12.04
N PHE A 14 12.45 -2.67 -12.76
CA PHE A 14 11.84 -2.90 -14.07
C PHE A 14 12.59 -2.08 -15.10
N SER A 15 13.21 -2.76 -16.06
CA SER A 15 13.90 -2.10 -17.15
C SER A 15 12.93 -1.31 -18.04
N PRO A 16 13.42 -0.37 -18.88
CA PRO A 16 12.55 0.34 -19.82
C PRO A 16 11.72 -0.60 -20.71
N ALA A 17 12.31 -1.68 -21.19
CA ALA A 17 11.59 -2.66 -22.02
C ALA A 17 10.48 -3.39 -21.23
N GLU A 18 10.75 -3.75 -19.98
CA GLU A 18 9.74 -4.34 -19.08
C GLU A 18 8.64 -3.33 -18.76
N MET A 19 8.99 -2.07 -18.50
CA MET A 19 8.01 -1.01 -18.22
C MET A 19 7.11 -0.71 -19.43
N MET A 20 7.62 -0.75 -20.65
CA MET A 20 6.79 -0.61 -21.85
C MET A 20 5.73 -1.69 -21.93
N ARG A 21 6.08 -2.94 -21.63
CA ARG A 21 5.12 -4.06 -21.60
C ARG A 21 4.11 -3.90 -20.46
N ARG A 22 4.59 -3.50 -19.28
CA ARG A 22 3.72 -3.26 -18.10
C ARG A 22 2.73 -2.13 -18.37
N ASN A 23 3.18 -1.04 -18.95
CA ASN A 23 2.32 0.09 -19.30
C ASN A 23 1.25 -0.31 -20.33
N TYR A 24 1.60 -1.14 -21.31
CA TYR A 24 0.61 -1.69 -22.24
C TYR A 24 -0.48 -2.48 -21.50
N ILE A 25 -0.11 -3.35 -20.56
CA ILE A 25 -1.05 -4.10 -19.73
C ILE A 25 -1.91 -3.15 -18.89
N PHE A 26 -1.30 -2.19 -18.21
CA PHE A 26 -2.03 -1.22 -17.38
C PHE A 26 -3.00 -0.37 -18.18
N ASP A 27 -2.59 0.10 -19.36
CA ASP A 27 -3.45 0.91 -20.23
C ASP A 27 -4.64 0.10 -20.74
N THR A 28 -4.42 -1.17 -21.06
CA THR A 28 -5.49 -2.10 -21.48
C THR A 28 -6.50 -2.32 -20.35
N ILE A 29 -6.03 -2.62 -19.13
CA ILE A 29 -6.89 -2.79 -17.95
C ILE A 29 -7.66 -1.50 -17.67
N ARG A 30 -6.98 -0.37 -17.67
CA ARG A 30 -7.55 0.96 -17.43
C ARG A 30 -8.66 1.30 -18.42
N SER A 31 -8.46 0.98 -19.69
CA SER A 31 -9.45 1.23 -20.72
C SER A 31 -10.72 0.39 -20.50
N VAL A 32 -10.57 -0.87 -20.07
CA VAL A 32 -11.70 -1.75 -19.73
C VAL A 32 -12.47 -1.18 -18.53
N PHE A 33 -11.80 -0.78 -17.48
CA PHE A 33 -12.46 -0.19 -16.31
C PHE A 33 -13.26 1.07 -16.66
N ARG A 34 -12.71 1.94 -17.51
CA ARG A 34 -13.41 3.13 -18.00
C ARG A 34 -14.65 2.79 -18.80
N THR A 35 -14.60 1.74 -19.63
CA THR A 35 -15.75 1.27 -20.40
C THR A 35 -16.94 0.91 -19.52
N TYR A 36 -16.69 0.38 -18.31
CA TYR A 36 -17.73 0.06 -17.34
C TYR A 36 -18.05 1.21 -16.36
N GLY A 37 -17.55 2.40 -16.62
CA GLY A 37 -17.85 3.61 -15.84
C GLY A 37 -17.16 3.68 -14.48
N PHE A 38 -16.03 2.99 -14.30
CA PHE A 38 -15.21 3.13 -13.10
C PHE A 38 -14.31 4.36 -13.19
N ALA A 39 -14.27 5.15 -12.12
CA ALA A 39 -13.42 6.34 -11.99
C ALA A 39 -12.08 6.01 -11.33
N PRO A 40 -10.98 6.65 -11.78
CA PRO A 40 -9.67 6.45 -11.17
C PRO A 40 -9.59 7.07 -9.78
N LEU A 41 -8.92 6.38 -8.87
CA LEU A 41 -8.60 6.85 -7.53
C LEU A 41 -7.17 6.48 -7.19
N GLU A 42 -6.48 7.34 -6.45
CA GLU A 42 -5.22 7.04 -5.79
C GLU A 42 -5.28 7.46 -4.32
N THR A 43 -4.63 6.71 -3.48
CA THR A 43 -4.46 6.99 -2.05
C THR A 43 -2.97 7.01 -1.70
N PRO A 44 -2.55 7.62 -0.59
CA PRO A 44 -1.15 7.63 -0.20
C PRO A 44 -0.57 6.22 0.02
N ALA A 45 0.72 6.06 -0.24
CA ALA A 45 1.45 4.83 0.05
C ALA A 45 1.47 4.50 1.55
N MET A 46 1.53 5.53 2.38
CA MET A 46 1.50 5.42 3.84
C MET A 46 0.11 5.71 4.38
N GLU A 47 -0.30 4.90 5.35
CA GLU A 47 -1.50 5.11 6.16
C GLU A 47 -1.11 5.17 7.64
N ASN A 48 -1.96 5.79 8.46
CA ASN A 48 -1.82 5.69 9.90
C ASN A 48 -1.98 4.24 10.34
N LEU A 49 -1.15 3.77 11.26
CA LEU A 49 -1.24 2.38 11.75
C LEU A 49 -2.60 2.08 12.39
N SER A 50 -3.25 3.06 12.99
CA SER A 50 -4.63 2.93 13.49
C SER A 50 -5.64 2.54 12.41
N THR A 51 -5.38 2.90 11.16
CA THR A 51 -6.19 2.50 9.99
C THR A 51 -5.87 1.09 9.53
N LEU A 52 -4.60 0.69 9.56
CA LEU A 52 -4.12 -0.58 9.00
C LEU A 52 -4.24 -1.76 9.97
N LEU A 53 -4.00 -1.53 11.27
CA LEU A 53 -3.96 -2.58 12.29
C LEU A 53 -5.34 -3.18 12.56
N GLY A 54 -5.36 -4.48 12.86
CA GLY A 54 -6.55 -5.20 13.28
C GLY A 54 -7.56 -5.49 12.18
N LYS A 55 -7.27 -5.16 10.92
CA LYS A 55 -8.21 -5.34 9.80
C LYS A 55 -8.25 -6.79 9.29
N TYR A 56 -7.13 -7.48 9.35
CA TYR A 56 -6.97 -8.87 8.90
C TYR A 56 -6.44 -9.79 10.03
N GLY A 57 -6.67 -9.41 11.28
CA GLY A 57 -6.19 -10.14 12.46
C GLY A 57 -4.68 -10.09 12.63
N ASP A 58 -4.16 -10.86 13.59
CA ASP A 58 -2.74 -10.87 13.96
C ASP A 58 -1.81 -11.27 12.82
N GLU A 59 -2.26 -12.13 11.92
CA GLU A 59 -1.47 -12.52 10.75
C GLU A 59 -1.32 -11.37 9.76
N GLY A 60 -2.39 -10.60 9.54
CA GLY A 60 -2.33 -9.40 8.71
C GLY A 60 -1.39 -8.36 9.29
N ASP A 61 -1.41 -8.17 10.59
CA ASP A 61 -0.56 -7.20 11.28
C ASP A 61 0.94 -7.55 11.16
N LYS A 62 1.29 -8.82 11.02
CA LYS A 62 2.66 -9.28 10.76
C LYS A 62 3.16 -8.96 9.35
N LEU A 63 2.25 -8.70 8.41
CA LEU A 63 2.59 -8.35 7.02
C LEU A 63 2.89 -6.86 6.85
N LEU A 64 2.65 -6.03 7.86
CA LEU A 64 2.84 -4.59 7.78
C LEU A 64 4.32 -4.20 7.82
N PHE A 65 4.73 -3.39 6.86
CA PHE A 65 5.93 -2.58 6.98
C PHE A 65 5.63 -1.33 7.80
N ARG A 66 6.24 -1.20 8.95
CA ARG A 66 6.14 0.00 9.79
C ARG A 66 7.20 1.01 9.37
N VAL A 67 6.83 2.29 9.40
CA VAL A 67 7.72 3.40 9.11
C VAL A 67 8.10 4.06 10.42
N LEU A 68 9.40 4.13 10.74
CA LEU A 68 9.89 4.84 11.91
C LEU A 68 9.50 6.32 11.84
N ASN A 69 9.15 6.89 12.98
CA ASN A 69 8.90 8.33 13.07
C ASN A 69 10.12 9.11 12.61
N SER A 70 9.89 10.19 11.86
CA SER A 70 10.96 11.01 11.30
C SER A 70 11.78 11.72 12.37
N GLY A 71 13.03 11.99 12.07
CA GLY A 71 13.98 12.61 12.99
C GLY A 71 14.53 11.61 13.99
N ASP A 72 14.77 12.06 15.21
CA ASP A 72 15.17 11.18 16.30
C ASP A 72 13.91 10.54 16.92
N TYR A 73 13.57 9.36 16.44
CA TYR A 73 12.39 8.61 16.89
C TYR A 73 12.43 8.19 18.34
N ALA A 74 13.57 8.29 19.03
CA ALA A 74 13.78 7.92 20.41
C ALA A 74 13.72 9.09 21.40
N VAL A 75 13.63 10.34 20.91
CA VAL A 75 13.58 11.52 21.76
C VAL A 75 12.43 11.45 22.75
N GLY A 76 12.76 11.62 24.04
CA GLY A 76 11.79 11.62 25.13
C GLY A 76 11.23 10.26 25.50
N LEU A 77 11.76 9.17 24.94
CA LEU A 77 11.36 7.81 25.26
C LEU A 77 12.42 7.12 26.15
N SER A 78 11.98 6.27 27.06
CA SER A 78 12.85 5.36 27.79
C SER A 78 13.31 4.20 26.91
N ASP A 79 14.37 3.49 27.32
CA ASP A 79 14.87 2.30 26.61
C ASP A 79 13.79 1.21 26.45
N GLU A 80 12.89 1.11 27.41
CA GLU A 80 11.76 0.16 27.34
C GLU A 80 10.71 0.62 26.32
N GLU A 81 10.39 1.90 26.26
CA GLU A 81 9.43 2.46 25.30
C GLU A 81 9.94 2.39 23.87
N VAL A 82 11.24 2.59 23.63
CA VAL A 82 11.86 2.45 22.28
C VAL A 82 11.70 1.02 21.73
N ARG A 83 11.59 0.01 22.58
CA ARG A 83 11.34 -1.38 22.18
C ARG A 83 9.89 -1.63 21.76
N GLN A 84 8.99 -0.70 22.06
CA GLN A 84 7.58 -0.80 21.70
C GLN A 84 7.34 -0.15 20.34
N ALA A 85 7.03 -0.95 19.30
CA ALA A 85 6.83 -0.47 17.94
C ALA A 85 5.79 0.68 17.85
N SER A 86 4.77 0.66 18.69
CA SER A 86 3.73 1.69 18.75
C SER A 86 4.23 3.06 19.22
N ARG A 87 5.37 3.11 19.91
CA ARG A 87 5.96 4.35 20.42
C ARG A 87 6.88 5.02 19.40
N ILE A 88 7.45 4.25 18.48
CA ILE A 88 8.44 4.71 17.52
C ILE A 88 7.93 4.74 16.07
N SER A 89 6.71 4.29 15.84
CA SER A 89 6.10 4.20 14.51
C SER A 89 4.60 4.47 14.59
N GLU A 90 4.15 5.51 13.90
CA GLU A 90 2.74 5.90 13.80
C GLU A 90 2.14 5.54 12.43
N LYS A 91 2.98 5.23 11.46
CA LYS A 91 2.62 5.00 10.06
C LYS A 91 3.16 3.66 9.57
N GLY A 92 2.49 3.12 8.58
CA GLY A 92 2.94 1.94 7.86
C GLY A 92 2.66 2.06 6.37
N LEU A 93 3.29 1.20 5.58
CA LEU A 93 2.97 1.06 4.17
C LEU A 93 1.69 0.23 4.02
N ARG A 94 0.78 0.68 3.16
CA ARG A 94 -0.43 -0.09 2.86
C ARG A 94 -0.08 -1.47 2.31
N TYR A 95 -0.79 -2.49 2.73
CA TYR A 95 -0.59 -3.88 2.29
C TYR A 95 -1.68 -4.34 1.29
N ASP A 96 -2.71 -3.53 1.10
CA ASP A 96 -3.74 -3.66 0.07
C ASP A 96 -4.29 -2.27 -0.31
N LEU A 97 -5.23 -2.23 -1.24
CA LEU A 97 -5.91 -1.00 -1.65
C LEU A 97 -7.32 -0.88 -1.05
N THR A 98 -7.87 -1.95 -0.49
CA THR A 98 -9.24 -1.98 0.06
C THR A 98 -9.36 -1.17 1.33
N VAL A 99 -8.44 -1.32 2.29
CA VAL A 99 -8.46 -0.58 3.56
C VAL A 99 -8.29 0.93 3.34
N PRO A 100 -7.30 1.41 2.55
CA PRO A 100 -7.22 2.83 2.18
C PRO A 100 -8.47 3.35 1.46
N PHE A 101 -9.07 2.54 0.60
CA PHE A 101 -10.31 2.91 -0.08
C PHE A 101 -11.48 3.07 0.91
N ALA A 102 -11.63 2.15 1.83
CA ALA A 102 -12.66 2.25 2.88
C ALA A 102 -12.49 3.53 3.73
N ARG A 103 -11.24 3.86 4.12
CA ARG A 103 -10.92 5.10 4.82
C ARG A 103 -11.30 6.33 3.97
N TYR A 104 -10.97 6.33 2.69
CA TYR A 104 -11.31 7.41 1.76
C TYR A 104 -12.83 7.62 1.67
N VAL A 105 -13.59 6.53 1.50
CA VAL A 105 -15.06 6.60 1.42
C VAL A 105 -15.68 7.18 2.69
N VAL A 106 -15.21 6.75 3.86
CA VAL A 106 -15.70 7.29 5.14
C VAL A 106 -15.41 8.79 5.27
N GLN A 107 -14.22 9.24 4.88
CA GLN A 107 -13.84 10.64 4.96
C GLN A 107 -14.60 11.54 3.97
N HIS A 108 -15.00 11.01 2.84
CA HIS A 108 -15.60 11.77 1.73
C HIS A 108 -17.06 11.40 1.45
N GLN A 109 -17.71 10.64 2.33
CA GLN A 109 -19.07 10.12 2.06
C GLN A 109 -20.10 11.21 1.76
N GLY A 110 -19.92 12.42 2.28
CA GLY A 110 -20.77 13.57 1.99
C GLY A 110 -20.55 14.24 0.62
N GLU A 111 -19.45 13.88 -0.05
CA GLU A 111 -19.06 14.43 -1.36
C GLU A 111 -19.26 13.41 -2.48
N LEU A 112 -19.36 12.12 -2.13
CA LEU A 112 -19.47 11.04 -3.10
C LEU A 112 -20.91 10.83 -3.57
N THR A 113 -21.04 10.55 -4.87
CA THR A 113 -22.30 10.10 -5.45
C THR A 113 -22.32 8.58 -5.47
N PHE A 114 -23.37 7.98 -4.92
CA PHE A 114 -23.53 6.53 -4.87
C PHE A 114 -24.54 6.05 -5.94
N PRO A 115 -24.33 4.84 -6.50
CA PRO A 115 -23.22 3.93 -6.26
C PRO A 115 -21.89 4.51 -6.74
N PHE A 116 -20.86 4.47 -5.90
CA PHE A 116 -19.52 4.94 -6.24
C PHE A 116 -18.69 3.80 -6.84
N LYS A 117 -18.28 3.96 -8.08
CA LYS A 117 -17.50 2.98 -8.84
C LYS A 117 -16.07 3.48 -8.99
N ARG A 118 -15.12 2.84 -8.34
CA ARG A 118 -13.70 3.23 -8.44
C ARG A 118 -12.83 2.11 -8.97
N TYR A 119 -11.77 2.46 -9.70
CA TYR A 119 -10.63 1.59 -9.91
C TYR A 119 -9.36 2.24 -9.36
N GLN A 120 -8.43 1.41 -8.93
CA GLN A 120 -7.16 1.84 -8.37
C GLN A 120 -6.05 0.87 -8.79
N MET A 121 -4.95 1.42 -9.33
CA MET A 121 -3.83 0.65 -9.84
C MET A 121 -2.55 1.23 -9.24
N GLN A 122 -2.16 0.71 -8.10
CA GLN A 122 -1.05 1.22 -7.31
C GLN A 122 -0.26 0.07 -6.65
N PRO A 123 1.00 0.32 -6.24
CA PRO A 123 1.77 -0.66 -5.50
C PRO A 123 1.28 -0.83 -4.06
N VAL A 124 1.48 -2.04 -3.53
CA VAL A 124 1.28 -2.40 -2.13
C VAL A 124 2.51 -3.13 -1.61
N TRP A 125 2.65 -3.20 -0.29
CA TRP A 125 3.82 -3.78 0.37
C TRP A 125 3.40 -4.77 1.44
N ARG A 126 4.02 -5.97 1.40
CA ARG A 126 3.79 -7.03 2.39
C ARG A 126 5.11 -7.59 2.87
N ALA A 127 5.30 -7.65 4.19
CA ALA A 127 6.50 -8.17 4.82
C ALA A 127 6.58 -9.72 4.79
N ASP A 128 6.01 -10.32 3.76
CA ASP A 128 6.06 -11.75 3.52
C ASP A 128 7.49 -12.25 3.31
N ARG A 129 7.71 -13.54 3.58
CA ARG A 129 8.95 -14.20 3.19
C ARG A 129 9.03 -14.26 1.66
N PRO A 130 10.04 -13.62 1.03
CA PRO A 130 10.16 -13.63 -0.42
C PRO A 130 10.38 -15.04 -0.96
N GLN A 131 9.67 -15.38 -2.02
CA GLN A 131 9.84 -16.62 -2.77
C GLN A 131 9.49 -16.36 -4.24
N LYS A 132 9.74 -17.34 -5.12
CA LYS A 132 9.45 -17.19 -6.54
C LYS A 132 7.97 -16.83 -6.77
N GLY A 133 7.75 -15.71 -7.45
CA GLY A 133 6.41 -15.19 -7.73
C GLY A 133 5.73 -14.45 -6.58
N ARG A 134 6.39 -14.33 -5.41
CA ARG A 134 5.89 -13.59 -4.26
C ARG A 134 6.89 -12.51 -3.85
N TYR A 135 6.55 -11.26 -4.14
CA TYR A 135 7.37 -10.09 -3.85
C TYR A 135 6.84 -9.36 -2.61
N ARG A 136 7.69 -8.52 -2.01
CA ARG A 136 7.32 -7.60 -0.92
C ARG A 136 6.73 -6.29 -1.42
N GLU A 137 6.96 -5.96 -2.67
CA GLU A 137 6.38 -4.80 -3.37
C GLU A 137 5.79 -5.28 -4.69
N PHE A 138 4.52 -5.01 -4.91
CA PHE A 138 3.84 -5.40 -6.14
C PHE A 138 2.61 -4.52 -6.38
N TYR A 139 2.15 -4.46 -7.63
CA TYR A 139 0.96 -3.72 -8.02
C TYR A 139 -0.31 -4.53 -7.81
N GLN A 140 -1.34 -3.86 -7.34
CA GLN A 140 -2.73 -4.34 -7.41
C GLN A 140 -3.51 -3.50 -8.41
N CYS A 141 -4.45 -4.15 -9.10
CA CYS A 141 -5.43 -3.51 -9.98
C CYS A 141 -6.80 -3.85 -9.41
N ASP A 142 -7.32 -2.97 -8.58
CA ASP A 142 -8.57 -3.19 -7.87
C ASP A 142 -9.70 -2.39 -8.48
N VAL A 143 -10.89 -2.98 -8.49
CA VAL A 143 -12.13 -2.34 -8.93
C VAL A 143 -13.24 -2.69 -7.95
N ASP A 144 -13.93 -1.67 -7.45
CA ASP A 144 -15.00 -1.82 -6.47
C ASP A 144 -16.19 -0.93 -6.78
N VAL A 145 -17.35 -1.36 -6.32
CA VAL A 145 -18.59 -0.59 -6.31
C VAL A 145 -19.07 -0.50 -4.86
N ILE A 146 -19.36 0.70 -4.40
CA ILE A 146 -19.89 0.91 -3.05
C ILE A 146 -21.17 1.72 -3.09
N GLY A 147 -22.11 1.36 -2.23
CA GLY A 147 -23.41 1.99 -2.10
C GLY A 147 -24.53 1.24 -2.83
N PRO A 148 -25.79 1.64 -2.53
CA PRO A 148 -26.96 1.07 -3.17
C PRO A 148 -27.08 1.47 -4.65
#